data_09bb9f4b9097b3440e1827caea7478d2
#
_entry.id   09bb9f4b9097b3440e1827caea7478d2
#
_cell.length_a   1.000
_cell.length_b   1.000
_cell.length_c   1.000
_cell.angle_alpha   90.00
_cell.angle_beta   90.00
_cell.angle_gamma   90.00
#
_symmetry.space_group_name_H-M   'P 1'
#
loop_
_entity.id
_entity.type
_entity.pdbx_description
1 polymer ?
#
loop_
_entity_poly.entity_id
_entity_poly.type
_entity_poly.pdbx_seq_one_letter_code
_entity_poly.pdbx_strand_id
1 'polypeptide(L)'
;MFGTLFLVLMACGSAVLAGPSIGVLGIGLCFGLILICLCYCIGNISGCHVNPAVSFAMWISGRMSAKEFGIYVIAQLLGAAVGAAFLFWFVEMGGPEFVFGGTTPSSGNYLAANVCQPGVSQGMALFVEILFTMVFVLVILGATDPKKGAGKFSGLAIGIALGLVNIVGIPVDNCSVNPARSFGPALFSSNAWPDFWVMVVGPLVGAALAVFVYTLIFRPTPQIEADI
;
A
#
# COMPACT_ATOMS: atom_id res chain seq x y z
N MET A 1 -9.69 8.80 -4.96
CA MET A 1 -8.73 9.87 -5.25
C MET A 1 -8.17 10.49 -3.96
N PHE A 2 -8.94 11.21 -3.14
CA PHE A 2 -8.43 11.91 -1.93
C PHE A 2 -7.71 10.99 -0.94
N GLY A 3 -8.23 9.79 -0.67
CA GLY A 3 -7.57 8.86 0.24
C GLY A 3 -6.15 8.49 -0.20
N THR A 4 -5.94 8.21 -1.50
CA THR A 4 -4.61 7.88 -2.01
C THR A 4 -3.69 9.10 -2.04
N LEU A 5 -4.25 10.29 -2.32
CA LEU A 5 -3.51 11.55 -2.19
C LEU A 5 -2.93 11.70 -0.78
N PHE A 6 -3.78 11.58 0.24
CA PHE A 6 -3.34 11.74 1.63
C PHE A 6 -2.43 10.58 2.08
N LEU A 7 -2.66 9.35 1.61
CA LEU A 7 -1.75 8.24 1.89
C LEU A 7 -0.33 8.58 1.38
N VAL A 8 -0.19 8.96 0.11
CA VAL A 8 1.12 9.27 -0.47
C VAL A 8 1.74 10.50 0.19
N LEU A 9 0.98 11.58 0.33
CA LEU A 9 1.49 12.82 0.94
C LEU A 9 2.02 12.60 2.35
N MET A 10 1.27 11.90 3.21
CA MET A 10 1.64 11.72 4.61
C MET A 10 2.65 10.59 4.82
N ALA A 11 2.44 9.44 4.18
CA ALA A 11 3.30 8.29 4.38
C ALA A 11 4.65 8.45 3.67
N CYS A 12 4.68 8.78 2.38
CA CYS A 12 5.94 9.09 1.69
C CYS A 12 6.56 10.37 2.25
N GLY A 13 5.75 11.37 2.61
CA GLY A 13 6.20 12.58 3.27
C GLY A 13 6.93 12.32 4.59
N SER A 14 6.48 11.36 5.39
CA SER A 14 7.18 10.98 6.63
C SER A 14 8.59 10.45 6.37
N ALA A 15 8.76 9.67 5.28
CA ALA A 15 10.06 9.16 4.88
C ALA A 15 10.99 10.29 4.38
N VAL A 16 10.43 11.22 3.59
CA VAL A 16 11.17 12.31 2.96
C VAL A 16 11.54 13.38 3.98
N LEU A 17 10.57 13.85 4.77
CA LEU A 17 10.73 15.03 5.62
C LEU A 17 11.23 14.69 7.03
N ALA A 18 10.95 13.51 7.54
CA ALA A 18 11.28 13.13 8.90
C ALA A 18 12.10 11.83 9.01
N GLY A 19 12.35 11.15 7.90
CA GLY A 19 12.97 9.82 7.87
C GLY A 19 14.19 9.64 8.76
N PRO A 20 15.21 10.54 8.73
CA PRO A 20 16.39 10.43 9.59
C PRO A 20 16.09 10.51 11.08
N SER A 21 15.06 11.27 11.45
CA SER A 21 14.67 11.46 12.86
C SER A 21 13.85 10.31 13.41
N ILE A 22 13.00 9.67 12.56
CA ILE A 22 12.04 8.64 12.97
C ILE A 22 12.44 7.22 12.57
N GLY A 23 13.37 7.09 11.62
CA GLY A 23 13.86 5.81 11.12
C GLY A 23 12.77 4.94 10.48
N VAL A 24 13.15 3.72 10.11
CA VAL A 24 12.25 2.75 9.45
C VAL A 24 11.02 2.44 10.31
N LEU A 25 11.19 2.33 11.63
CA LEU A 25 10.07 2.10 12.55
C LEU A 25 9.04 3.23 12.47
N GLY A 26 9.48 4.49 12.57
CA GLY A 26 8.59 5.65 12.51
C GLY A 26 7.91 5.80 11.16
N ILE A 27 8.64 5.56 10.07
CA ILE A 27 8.07 5.59 8.72
C ILE A 27 6.98 4.53 8.56
N GLY A 28 7.27 3.27 8.93
CA GLY A 28 6.29 2.19 8.87
C GLY A 28 5.05 2.48 9.71
N LEU A 29 5.23 3.03 10.92
CA LEU A 29 4.10 3.47 11.74
C LEU A 29 3.28 4.57 11.06
N CYS A 30 3.90 5.54 10.39
CA CYS A 30 3.18 6.58 9.64
C CYS A 30 2.32 5.99 8.52
N PHE A 31 2.82 5.00 7.76
CA PHE A 31 2.00 4.28 6.78
C PHE A 31 0.78 3.63 7.42
N GLY A 32 0.96 2.97 8.55
CA GLY A 32 -0.13 2.33 9.28
C GLY A 32 -1.13 3.33 9.83
N LEU A 33 -0.67 4.38 10.51
CA LEU A 33 -1.51 5.38 11.17
C LEU A 33 -2.36 6.18 10.18
N ILE A 34 -1.77 6.63 9.06
CA ILE A 34 -2.57 7.32 8.04
C ILE A 34 -3.65 6.40 7.46
N LEU A 35 -3.37 5.11 7.24
CA LEU A 35 -4.38 4.18 6.75
C LEU A 35 -5.49 3.96 7.78
N ILE A 36 -5.18 3.88 9.09
CA ILE A 36 -6.19 3.83 10.15
C ILE A 36 -7.12 5.05 10.05
N CYS A 37 -6.53 6.26 10.00
CA CYS A 37 -7.30 7.50 9.88
C CYS A 37 -8.21 7.50 8.65
N LEU A 38 -7.69 7.08 7.50
CA LEU A 38 -8.45 7.02 6.25
C LEU A 38 -9.56 5.96 6.32
N CYS A 39 -9.32 4.79 6.91
CA CYS A 39 -10.34 3.76 7.09
C CYS A 39 -11.54 4.29 7.90
N TYR A 40 -11.29 5.01 8.98
CA TYR A 40 -12.37 5.61 9.77
C TYR A 40 -13.00 6.83 9.12
N CYS A 41 -12.26 7.61 8.32
CA CYS A 41 -12.76 8.81 7.66
C CYS A 41 -13.62 8.49 6.43
N ILE A 42 -13.11 7.64 5.51
CA ILE A 42 -13.73 7.38 4.20
C ILE A 42 -14.10 5.91 3.97
N GLY A 43 -13.90 5.04 4.94
CA GLY A 43 -14.24 3.61 4.81
C GLY A 43 -15.72 3.39 4.50
N ASN A 44 -16.60 4.11 5.17
CA ASN A 44 -18.06 4.03 4.96
C ASN A 44 -18.52 4.67 3.64
N ILE A 45 -17.66 5.44 2.96
CA ILE A 45 -17.99 6.13 1.70
C ILE A 45 -17.52 5.31 0.50
N SER A 46 -16.28 4.77 0.57
CA SER A 46 -15.62 4.16 -0.57
C SER A 46 -14.89 2.84 -0.26
N GLY A 47 -15.10 2.26 0.91
CA GLY A 47 -14.35 1.09 1.36
C GLY A 47 -12.86 1.37 1.67
N CYS A 48 -12.39 2.61 1.42
CA CYS A 48 -11.01 3.05 1.69
C CYS A 48 -9.93 2.12 1.10
N HIS A 49 -10.09 1.66 -0.14
CA HIS A 49 -9.10 0.76 -0.75
C HIS A 49 -7.72 1.41 -0.89
N VAL A 50 -7.67 2.64 -1.39
CA VAL A 50 -6.47 3.48 -1.63
C VAL A 50 -5.28 2.76 -2.28
N ASN A 51 -5.54 1.61 -2.89
CA ASN A 51 -4.54 0.66 -3.40
C ASN A 51 -5.13 -0.19 -4.54
N PRO A 52 -4.54 -0.20 -5.74
CA PRO A 52 -4.98 -1.04 -6.85
C PRO A 52 -4.97 -2.55 -6.53
N ALA A 53 -3.99 -3.05 -5.76
CA ALA A 53 -3.93 -4.46 -5.39
C ALA A 53 -5.07 -4.84 -4.43
N VAL A 54 -5.46 -3.97 -3.51
CA VAL A 54 -6.65 -4.16 -2.66
C VAL A 54 -7.92 -4.15 -3.51
N SER A 55 -8.06 -3.19 -4.42
CA SER A 55 -9.22 -3.12 -5.33
C SER A 55 -9.29 -4.35 -6.24
N PHE A 56 -8.16 -4.85 -6.70
CA PHE A 56 -8.07 -6.10 -7.46
C PHE A 56 -8.55 -7.30 -6.64
N ALA A 57 -8.11 -7.42 -5.38
CA ALA A 57 -8.58 -8.47 -4.48
C ALA A 57 -10.11 -8.42 -4.26
N MET A 58 -10.66 -7.21 -4.08
CA MET A 58 -12.11 -7.02 -3.95
C MET A 58 -12.86 -7.41 -5.22
N TRP A 59 -12.31 -7.11 -6.39
CA TRP A 59 -12.90 -7.54 -7.67
C TRP A 59 -12.90 -9.06 -7.82
N ILE A 60 -11.75 -9.72 -7.70
CA ILE A 60 -11.66 -11.17 -7.91
C ILE A 60 -12.31 -12.00 -6.80
N SER A 61 -12.54 -11.41 -5.61
CA SER A 61 -13.34 -12.03 -4.54
C SER A 61 -14.85 -11.81 -4.68
N GLY A 62 -15.30 -11.13 -5.75
CA GLY A 62 -16.71 -10.87 -6.01
C GLY A 62 -17.33 -9.74 -5.17
N ARG A 63 -16.52 -8.97 -4.45
CA ARG A 63 -16.96 -7.85 -3.60
C ARG A 63 -17.03 -6.51 -4.35
N MET A 64 -16.62 -6.48 -5.63
CA MET A 64 -16.57 -5.29 -6.47
C MET A 64 -16.76 -5.69 -7.94
N SER A 65 -17.43 -4.88 -8.74
CA SER A 65 -17.55 -5.09 -10.19
C SER A 65 -16.27 -4.70 -10.94
N ALA A 66 -16.04 -5.25 -12.14
CA ALA A 66 -14.90 -4.89 -12.99
C ALA A 66 -14.91 -3.41 -13.39
N LYS A 67 -16.10 -2.81 -13.59
CA LYS A 67 -16.25 -1.38 -13.88
C LYS A 67 -15.79 -0.51 -12.71
N GLU A 68 -16.21 -0.84 -11.49
CA GLU A 68 -15.80 -0.14 -10.28
C GLU A 68 -14.30 -0.28 -10.08
N PHE A 69 -13.73 -1.48 -10.26
CA PHE A 69 -12.29 -1.71 -10.19
C PHE A 69 -11.52 -0.74 -11.09
N GLY A 70 -11.91 -0.62 -12.38
CA GLY A 70 -11.27 0.30 -13.31
C GLY A 70 -11.34 1.77 -12.84
N ILE A 71 -12.51 2.22 -12.36
CA ILE A 71 -12.70 3.57 -11.83
C ILE A 71 -11.82 3.81 -10.59
N TYR A 72 -11.74 2.82 -9.68
CA TYR A 72 -10.91 2.91 -8.49
C TYR A 72 -9.43 3.03 -8.82
N VAL A 73 -8.93 2.22 -9.76
CA VAL A 73 -7.52 2.28 -10.19
C VAL A 73 -7.17 3.66 -10.74
N ILE A 74 -7.99 4.20 -11.65
CA ILE A 74 -7.77 5.55 -12.20
C ILE A 74 -7.77 6.60 -11.09
N ALA A 75 -8.77 6.58 -10.21
CA ALA A 75 -8.88 7.53 -9.11
C ALA A 75 -7.70 7.43 -8.13
N GLN A 76 -7.18 6.22 -7.90
CA GLN A 76 -6.03 5.97 -7.03
C GLN A 76 -4.73 6.47 -7.65
N LEU A 77 -4.50 6.22 -8.94
CA LEU A 77 -3.32 6.72 -9.66
C LEU A 77 -3.30 8.24 -9.71
N LEU A 78 -4.44 8.87 -10.03
CA LEU A 78 -4.57 10.33 -10.00
C LEU A 78 -4.32 10.89 -8.59
N GLY A 79 -4.89 10.26 -7.56
CA GLY A 79 -4.66 10.67 -6.18
C GLY A 79 -3.19 10.57 -5.77
N ALA A 80 -2.52 9.48 -6.15
CA ALA A 80 -1.10 9.27 -5.88
C ALA A 80 -0.23 10.31 -6.59
N ALA A 81 -0.51 10.60 -7.86
CA ALA A 81 0.21 11.62 -8.64
C ALA A 81 0.08 13.01 -8.00
N VAL A 82 -1.13 13.41 -7.59
CA VAL A 82 -1.35 14.70 -6.92
C VAL A 82 -0.67 14.74 -5.55
N GLY A 83 -0.75 13.65 -4.76
CA GLY A 83 -0.06 13.57 -3.46
C GLY A 83 1.45 13.69 -3.57
N ALA A 84 2.04 13.02 -4.57
CA ALA A 84 3.47 13.12 -4.86
C ALA A 84 3.86 14.51 -5.40
N ALA A 85 3.00 15.14 -6.21
CA ALA A 85 3.22 16.52 -6.68
C ALA A 85 3.24 17.54 -5.53
N PHE A 86 2.36 17.41 -4.54
CA PHE A 86 2.42 18.25 -3.34
C PHE A 86 3.69 18.02 -2.55
N LEU A 87 4.11 16.76 -2.39
CA LEU A 87 5.34 16.45 -1.68
C LEU A 87 6.57 16.99 -2.44
N PHE A 88 6.59 16.85 -3.76
CA PHE A 88 7.60 17.44 -4.62
C PHE A 88 7.67 18.95 -4.42
N TRP A 89 6.54 19.63 -4.47
CA TRP A 89 6.47 21.07 -4.25
C TRP A 89 6.98 21.49 -2.87
N PHE A 90 6.66 20.75 -1.81
CA PHE A 90 7.19 21.03 -0.46
C PHE A 90 8.71 20.92 -0.40
N VAL A 91 9.28 19.90 -1.05
CA VAL A 91 10.75 19.71 -1.08
C VAL A 91 11.42 20.81 -1.87
N GLU A 92 10.91 21.17 -3.03
CA GLU A 92 11.50 22.23 -3.88
C GLU A 92 11.42 23.63 -3.23
N MET A 93 10.30 23.96 -2.60
CA MET A 93 10.10 25.24 -1.93
C MET A 93 10.86 25.37 -0.61
N GLY A 94 11.08 24.25 0.09
CA GLY A 94 11.82 24.23 1.36
C GLY A 94 13.33 24.36 1.21
N GLY A 95 13.87 24.15 0.01
CA GLY A 95 15.30 24.17 -0.25
C GLY A 95 16.07 22.98 0.35
N PRO A 96 17.38 22.87 0.09
CA PRO A 96 18.17 21.69 0.44
C PRO A 96 18.33 21.45 1.95
N GLU A 97 18.14 22.45 2.79
CA GLU A 97 18.22 22.31 4.25
C GLU A 97 16.89 21.82 4.87
N PHE A 98 15.79 21.91 4.13
CA PHE A 98 14.46 21.52 4.60
C PHE A 98 14.27 19.99 4.59
N VAL A 99 15.03 19.26 3.78
CA VAL A 99 14.88 17.80 3.64
C VAL A 99 15.79 17.11 4.65
N PHE A 100 15.24 16.69 5.77
CA PHE A 100 15.96 15.99 6.84
C PHE A 100 16.54 14.62 6.43
N GLY A 101 16.32 14.15 5.22
CA GLY A 101 16.57 12.78 4.81
C GLY A 101 17.64 12.55 3.75
N GLY A 102 18.25 13.59 3.23
CA GLY A 102 19.24 13.41 2.15
C GLY A 102 18.66 12.76 0.88
N THR A 103 17.33 12.71 0.74
CA THR A 103 16.64 12.20 -0.46
C THR A 103 16.55 13.31 -1.51
N THR A 104 17.72 13.79 -1.94
CA THR A 104 17.80 14.71 -3.07
C THR A 104 17.53 13.98 -4.38
N PRO A 105 17.19 14.67 -5.47
CA PRO A 105 17.05 14.06 -6.80
C PRO A 105 18.24 13.21 -7.23
N SER A 106 19.42 13.52 -6.70
CA SER A 106 20.69 12.80 -6.95
C SER A 106 20.84 11.49 -6.16
N SER A 107 20.04 11.25 -5.12
CA SER A 107 20.16 10.05 -4.28
C SER A 107 19.48 8.80 -4.85
N GLY A 108 18.81 8.94 -6.00
CA GLY A 108 18.11 7.82 -6.67
C GLY A 108 16.76 7.43 -6.05
N ASN A 109 16.53 7.80 -4.80
CA ASN A 109 15.32 7.44 -4.05
C ASN A 109 14.45 8.68 -3.74
N TYR A 110 14.23 9.50 -4.76
CA TYR A 110 13.50 10.74 -4.61
C TYR A 110 12.02 10.52 -4.26
N LEU A 111 11.50 11.32 -3.35
CA LEU A 111 10.14 11.26 -2.81
C LEU A 111 9.74 9.88 -2.24
N ALA A 112 10.69 9.15 -1.67
CA ALA A 112 10.47 7.79 -1.16
C ALA A 112 9.93 6.83 -2.24
N ALA A 113 10.40 6.98 -3.49
CA ALA A 113 10.08 6.08 -4.57
C ALA A 113 10.56 4.65 -4.26
N ASN A 114 9.85 3.67 -4.77
CA ASN A 114 10.24 2.27 -4.63
C ASN A 114 11.35 1.93 -5.63
N VAL A 115 12.47 1.48 -5.08
CA VAL A 115 13.63 0.97 -5.84
C VAL A 115 14.25 -0.17 -5.05
N CYS A 116 14.78 -1.19 -5.74
CA CYS A 116 15.54 -2.25 -5.08
C CYS A 116 16.75 -1.65 -4.37
N GLN A 117 16.88 -1.92 -3.06
CA GLN A 117 18.01 -1.40 -2.28
C GLN A 117 19.34 -2.06 -2.70
N PRO A 118 20.47 -1.42 -2.43
CA PRO A 118 21.78 -2.00 -2.77
C PRO A 118 21.93 -3.44 -2.26
N GLY A 119 22.26 -4.36 -3.16
CA GLY A 119 22.39 -5.80 -2.86
C GLY A 119 21.09 -6.59 -2.96
N VAL A 120 19.96 -5.95 -3.21
CA VAL A 120 18.66 -6.62 -3.41
C VAL A 120 18.40 -6.81 -4.90
N SER A 121 18.19 -8.04 -5.34
CA SER A 121 17.78 -8.34 -6.71
C SER A 121 16.29 -8.07 -6.91
N GLN A 122 15.87 -7.76 -8.15
CA GLN A 122 14.45 -7.64 -8.50
C GLN A 122 13.67 -8.92 -8.18
N GLY A 123 14.29 -10.10 -8.29
CA GLY A 123 13.64 -11.36 -7.91
C GLY A 123 13.37 -11.47 -6.41
N MET A 124 14.29 -10.99 -5.57
CA MET A 124 14.07 -10.91 -4.12
C MET A 124 12.98 -9.89 -3.78
N ALA A 125 13.04 -8.70 -4.37
CA ALA A 125 12.02 -7.66 -4.19
C ALA A 125 10.63 -8.18 -4.63
N LEU A 126 10.54 -8.83 -5.78
CA LEU A 126 9.30 -9.43 -6.27
C LEU A 126 8.73 -10.45 -5.28
N PHE A 127 9.57 -11.34 -4.74
CA PHE A 127 9.12 -12.31 -3.73
C PHE A 127 8.59 -11.64 -2.47
N VAL A 128 9.28 -10.62 -1.99
CA VAL A 128 8.88 -9.84 -0.79
C VAL A 128 7.57 -9.11 -1.05
N GLU A 129 7.42 -8.43 -2.19
CA GLU A 129 6.20 -7.73 -2.58
C GLU A 129 5.00 -8.69 -2.70
N ILE A 130 5.18 -9.89 -3.28
CA ILE A 130 4.15 -10.93 -3.32
C ILE A 130 3.75 -11.33 -1.89
N LEU A 131 4.72 -11.68 -1.07
CA LEU A 131 4.46 -12.20 0.28
C LEU A 131 3.79 -11.14 1.17
N PHE A 132 4.31 -9.92 1.18
CA PHE A 132 3.83 -8.86 2.05
C PHE A 132 2.47 -8.34 1.61
N THR A 133 2.21 -8.25 0.31
CA THR A 133 0.86 -7.93 -0.17
C THR A 133 -0.11 -9.05 0.14
N MET A 134 0.30 -10.32 0.02
CA MET A 134 -0.54 -11.45 0.42
C MET A 134 -0.95 -11.35 1.88
N VAL A 135 0.00 -11.12 2.79
CA VAL A 135 -0.28 -10.95 4.24
C VAL A 135 -1.20 -9.76 4.48
N PHE A 136 -0.89 -8.60 3.91
CA PHE A 136 -1.66 -7.38 4.08
C PHE A 136 -3.11 -7.53 3.58
N VAL A 137 -3.28 -8.04 2.37
CA VAL A 137 -4.62 -8.22 1.76
C VAL A 137 -5.40 -9.32 2.47
N LEU A 138 -4.75 -10.38 2.97
CA LEU A 138 -5.41 -11.41 3.76
C LEU A 138 -6.00 -10.82 5.06
N VAL A 139 -5.25 -9.95 5.74
CA VAL A 139 -5.78 -9.21 6.91
C VAL A 139 -6.97 -8.34 6.51
N ILE A 140 -6.92 -7.64 5.38
CA ILE A 140 -8.05 -6.83 4.90
C ILE A 140 -9.29 -7.70 4.67
N LEU A 141 -9.15 -8.80 3.92
CA LEU A 141 -10.26 -9.70 3.60
C LEU A 141 -10.88 -10.32 4.86
N GLY A 142 -10.04 -10.73 5.82
CA GLY A 142 -10.49 -11.30 7.09
C GLY A 142 -11.13 -10.25 7.99
N ALA A 143 -10.49 -9.09 8.18
CA ALA A 143 -11.01 -8.03 9.04
C ALA A 143 -12.34 -7.44 8.52
N THR A 144 -12.54 -7.43 7.20
CA THR A 144 -13.77 -6.94 6.54
C THR A 144 -14.75 -8.05 6.17
N ASP A 145 -14.56 -9.28 6.66
CA ASP A 145 -15.51 -10.36 6.42
C ASP A 145 -16.88 -10.01 7.01
N PRO A 146 -18.00 -10.15 6.24
CA PRO A 146 -19.32 -9.75 6.70
C PRO A 146 -19.83 -10.54 7.91
N LYS A 147 -19.35 -11.78 8.11
CA LYS A 147 -19.82 -12.68 9.16
C LYS A 147 -18.81 -12.84 10.31
N LYS A 148 -17.53 -12.85 10.01
CA LYS A 148 -16.44 -13.18 10.94
C LYS A 148 -15.42 -12.04 11.12
N GLY A 149 -15.65 -10.90 10.49
CA GLY A 149 -14.72 -9.77 10.51
C GLY A 149 -14.65 -9.03 11.84
N ALA A 150 -13.70 -8.11 11.94
CA ALA A 150 -13.42 -7.36 13.15
C ALA A 150 -14.40 -6.19 13.43
N GLY A 151 -15.40 -5.99 12.56
CA GLY A 151 -16.41 -4.92 12.72
C GLY A 151 -15.76 -3.53 12.82
N LYS A 152 -16.03 -2.81 13.91
CA LYS A 152 -15.51 -1.45 14.14
C LYS A 152 -13.97 -1.38 14.25
N PHE A 153 -13.31 -2.48 14.52
CA PHE A 153 -11.85 -2.56 14.64
C PHE A 153 -11.14 -2.90 13.31
N SER A 154 -11.88 -3.10 12.22
CA SER A 154 -11.29 -3.47 10.93
C SER A 154 -10.23 -2.46 10.48
N GLY A 155 -10.51 -1.15 10.56
CA GLY A 155 -9.57 -0.10 10.18
C GLY A 155 -8.27 -0.13 11.00
N LEU A 156 -8.37 -0.42 12.30
CA LEU A 156 -7.21 -0.57 13.18
C LEU A 156 -6.34 -1.77 12.76
N ALA A 157 -6.95 -2.94 12.56
CA ALA A 157 -6.24 -4.14 12.13
C ALA A 157 -5.54 -3.95 10.77
N ILE A 158 -6.23 -3.32 9.82
CA ILE A 158 -5.72 -3.04 8.47
C ILE A 158 -4.51 -2.08 8.52
N GLY A 159 -4.62 -0.99 9.27
CA GLY A 159 -3.52 -0.05 9.37
C GLY A 159 -2.31 -0.61 10.13
N ILE A 160 -2.51 -1.38 11.20
CA ILE A 160 -1.42 -2.09 11.88
C ILE A 160 -0.72 -3.03 10.91
N ALA A 161 -1.45 -3.81 10.11
CA ALA A 161 -0.87 -4.71 9.12
C ALA A 161 -0.02 -3.94 8.10
N LEU A 162 -0.51 -2.79 7.58
CA LEU A 162 0.28 -1.95 6.67
C LEU A 162 1.56 -1.44 7.34
N GLY A 163 1.48 -0.99 8.59
CA GLY A 163 2.64 -0.54 9.35
C GLY A 163 3.69 -1.65 9.49
N LEU A 164 3.27 -2.86 9.86
CA LEU A 164 4.16 -3.99 10.05
C LEU A 164 4.86 -4.41 8.76
N VAL A 165 4.14 -4.54 7.63
CA VAL A 165 4.78 -4.92 6.37
C VAL A 165 5.74 -3.83 5.87
N ASN A 166 5.44 -2.55 6.14
CA ASN A 166 6.36 -1.46 5.82
C ASN A 166 7.64 -1.50 6.67
N ILE A 167 7.55 -1.73 7.99
CA ILE A 167 8.74 -1.83 8.86
C ILE A 167 9.70 -2.89 8.34
N VAL A 168 9.20 -4.02 7.85
CA VAL A 168 10.03 -5.13 7.38
C VAL A 168 10.43 -4.95 5.90
N GLY A 169 9.59 -4.35 5.07
CA GLY A 169 9.80 -4.23 3.62
C GLY A 169 10.62 -3.02 3.20
N ILE A 170 10.59 -1.90 3.95
CA ILE A 170 11.35 -0.70 3.60
C ILE A 170 12.83 -0.98 3.34
N PRO A 171 13.54 -1.80 4.13
CA PRO A 171 14.94 -2.15 3.86
C PRO A 171 15.18 -2.93 2.55
N VAL A 172 14.15 -3.48 1.93
CA VAL A 172 14.26 -4.28 0.70
C VAL A 172 14.12 -3.41 -0.54
N ASP A 173 13.03 -2.62 -0.63
CA ASP A 173 12.69 -1.84 -1.82
C ASP A 173 11.81 -0.62 -1.53
N ASN A 174 11.82 -0.12 -0.30
CA ASN A 174 10.89 0.87 0.25
C ASN A 174 9.45 0.40 0.39
N CYS A 175 9.19 -0.89 0.31
CA CYS A 175 7.89 -1.53 0.51
C CYS A 175 6.75 -0.86 -0.28
N SER A 176 6.41 -1.44 -1.41
CA SER A 176 5.27 -0.97 -2.19
C SER A 176 3.94 -1.46 -1.60
N VAL A 177 3.69 -2.74 -1.71
CA VAL A 177 2.41 -3.44 -1.49
C VAL A 177 1.20 -2.70 -2.12
N ASN A 178 1.47 -1.68 -2.95
CA ASN A 178 0.48 -0.75 -3.49
C ASN A 178 0.99 -0.10 -4.79
N PRO A 179 0.54 -0.54 -5.97
CA PRO A 179 0.98 0.04 -7.24
C PRO A 179 0.76 1.56 -7.36
N ALA A 180 -0.30 2.12 -6.76
CA ALA A 180 -0.55 3.56 -6.82
C ALA A 180 0.41 4.34 -5.90
N ARG A 181 0.73 3.81 -4.71
CA ARG A 181 1.75 4.39 -3.82
C ARG A 181 3.11 4.45 -4.51
N SER A 182 3.43 3.47 -5.35
CA SER A 182 4.70 3.46 -6.09
C SER A 182 4.67 4.36 -7.30
N PHE A 183 3.54 4.43 -8.01
CA PHE A 183 3.36 5.25 -9.20
C PHE A 183 3.56 6.74 -8.93
N GLY A 184 2.97 7.29 -7.87
CA GLY A 184 3.04 8.71 -7.58
C GLY A 184 4.49 9.22 -7.48
N PRO A 185 5.32 8.73 -6.55
CA PRO A 185 6.72 9.11 -6.44
C PRO A 185 7.56 8.78 -7.70
N ALA A 186 7.27 7.68 -8.42
CA ALA A 186 7.99 7.32 -9.64
C ALA A 186 7.88 8.39 -10.74
N LEU A 187 6.80 9.17 -10.77
CA LEU A 187 6.66 10.29 -11.73
C LEU A 187 7.75 11.35 -11.56
N PHE A 188 8.34 11.45 -10.38
CA PHE A 188 9.37 12.42 -10.02
C PHE A 188 10.76 11.78 -9.81
N SER A 189 10.87 10.45 -9.99
CA SER A 189 12.10 9.68 -9.74
C SER A 189 12.40 8.75 -10.91
N SER A 190 13.30 9.17 -11.81
CA SER A 190 13.65 8.37 -13.00
C SER A 190 14.22 6.99 -12.64
N ASN A 191 14.88 6.86 -11.49
CA ASN A 191 15.49 5.62 -11.02
C ASN A 191 14.47 4.57 -10.53
N ALA A 192 13.20 4.95 -10.35
CA ALA A 192 12.15 4.02 -9.93
C ALA A 192 11.62 3.15 -11.09
N TRP A 193 11.69 3.64 -12.33
CA TRP A 193 11.05 2.98 -13.46
C TRP A 193 11.62 1.59 -13.81
N PRO A 194 12.94 1.34 -13.72
CA PRO A 194 13.48 -0.01 -13.96
C PRO A 194 12.90 -1.09 -13.04
N ASP A 195 12.54 -0.73 -11.80
CA ASP A 195 11.99 -1.65 -10.79
C ASP A 195 10.47 -1.57 -10.69
N PHE A 196 9.82 -0.60 -11.37
CA PHE A 196 8.39 -0.34 -11.21
C PHE A 196 7.49 -1.53 -11.54
N TRP A 197 7.90 -2.38 -12.48
CA TRP A 197 7.15 -3.60 -12.81
C TRP A 197 7.01 -4.54 -11.60
N VAL A 198 8.03 -4.62 -10.73
CA VAL A 198 8.00 -5.40 -9.49
C VAL A 198 6.89 -4.89 -8.58
N MET A 199 6.74 -3.55 -8.48
CA MET A 199 5.76 -2.86 -7.65
C MET A 199 4.32 -2.96 -8.18
N VAL A 200 4.16 -3.49 -9.37
CA VAL A 200 2.84 -3.79 -9.97
C VAL A 200 2.56 -5.29 -9.90
N VAL A 201 3.47 -6.11 -10.42
CA VAL A 201 3.27 -7.56 -10.53
C VAL A 201 3.26 -8.21 -9.14
N GLY A 202 4.21 -7.86 -8.27
CA GLY A 202 4.29 -8.40 -6.92
C GLY A 202 3.00 -8.22 -6.13
N PRO A 203 2.50 -6.97 -5.96
CA PRO A 203 1.27 -6.72 -5.25
C PRO A 203 0.03 -7.38 -5.88
N LEU A 204 -0.10 -7.43 -7.21
CA LEU A 204 -1.25 -8.09 -7.85
C LEU A 204 -1.24 -9.60 -7.63
N VAL A 205 -0.08 -10.25 -7.77
CA VAL A 205 0.07 -11.69 -7.49
C VAL A 205 -0.19 -11.98 -6.00
N GLY A 206 0.37 -11.17 -5.10
CA GLY A 206 0.13 -11.29 -3.67
C GLY A 206 -1.34 -11.16 -3.30
N ALA A 207 -2.04 -10.20 -3.90
CA ALA A 207 -3.49 -10.01 -3.72
C ALA A 207 -4.30 -11.21 -4.21
N ALA A 208 -3.94 -11.81 -5.36
CA ALA A 208 -4.60 -13.02 -5.87
C ALA A 208 -4.39 -14.22 -4.92
N LEU A 209 -3.17 -14.40 -4.42
CA LEU A 209 -2.86 -15.45 -3.44
C LEU A 209 -3.63 -15.23 -2.13
N ALA A 210 -3.76 -13.99 -1.67
CA ALA A 210 -4.55 -13.66 -0.49
C ALA A 210 -6.02 -14.07 -0.66
N VAL A 211 -6.63 -13.78 -1.82
CA VAL A 211 -8.02 -14.20 -2.11
C VAL A 211 -8.14 -15.72 -2.13
N PHE A 212 -7.17 -16.42 -2.73
CA PHE A 212 -7.15 -17.88 -2.73
C PHE A 212 -7.10 -18.45 -1.31
N VAL A 213 -6.15 -17.99 -0.49
CA VAL A 213 -6.01 -18.43 0.92
C VAL A 213 -7.25 -18.07 1.73
N TYR A 214 -7.77 -16.84 1.58
CA TYR A 214 -8.99 -16.41 2.26
C TYR A 214 -10.17 -17.33 1.93
N THR A 215 -10.34 -17.69 0.65
CA THR A 215 -11.43 -18.57 0.22
C THR A 215 -11.32 -19.96 0.84
N LEU A 216 -10.10 -20.48 1.04
CA LEU A 216 -9.90 -21.77 1.70
C LEU A 216 -10.24 -21.73 3.19
N ILE A 217 -9.83 -20.65 3.90
CA ILE A 217 -10.01 -20.52 5.35
C ILE A 217 -11.45 -20.19 5.72
N PHE A 218 -12.11 -19.31 4.95
CA PHE A 218 -13.43 -18.76 5.29
C PHE A 218 -14.59 -19.44 4.55
N ARG A 219 -14.34 -20.47 3.76
CA ARG A 219 -15.43 -21.27 3.16
C ARG A 219 -16.36 -21.79 4.26
N PRO A 220 -17.71 -21.70 4.06
CA PRO A 220 -18.63 -22.41 4.93
C PRO A 220 -18.30 -23.90 4.87
N THR A 221 -18.03 -24.52 6.00
CA THR A 221 -18.04 -26.00 6.08
C THR A 221 -19.42 -26.43 5.59
N PRO A 222 -19.55 -27.37 4.64
CA PRO A 222 -20.84 -27.92 4.30
C PRO A 222 -21.50 -28.41 5.59
N GLN A 223 -22.68 -27.88 5.93
CA GLN A 223 -23.49 -28.51 6.97
C GLN A 223 -23.81 -29.88 6.42
N ILE A 224 -23.22 -30.92 7.01
CA ILE A 224 -23.75 -32.27 6.85
C ILE A 224 -25.12 -32.18 7.50
N GLU A 225 -26.16 -32.05 6.70
CA GLU A 225 -27.52 -32.31 7.16
C GLU A 225 -27.47 -33.73 7.73
N ALA A 226 -27.47 -33.81 9.05
CA ALA A 226 -27.75 -35.05 9.73
C ALA A 226 -29.24 -35.32 9.47
N ASP A 227 -29.52 -36.06 8.41
CA ASP A 227 -30.80 -36.73 8.25
C ASP A 227 -30.95 -37.70 9.43
N ILE A 228 -31.74 -37.28 10.46
CA ILE A 228 -32.30 -38.16 11.50
C ILE A 228 -33.78 -38.25 11.25
#